data_97589ae7b22b400007fb68e6650e5d9d
#
_entry.id   97589ae7b22b400007fb68e6650e5d9d
#
_cell.length_a   1.000
_cell.length_b   1.000
_cell.length_c   1.000
_cell.angle_alpha   90.00
_cell.angle_beta   90.00
_cell.angle_gamma   90.00
#
_symmetry.space_group_name_H-M   'P 1'
#
loop_
_entity.id
_entity.type
_entity.pdbx_description
1 polymer ?
#
loop_
_entity_poly.entity_id
_entity_poly.type
_entity_poly.pdbx_seq_one_letter_code
_entity_poly.pdbx_strand_id
1 'polypeptide(L)'
;MSEQSSPPPEGPEAFRTPVSGVDDGAHRRIGPRPLDRPSVDPAQAAEFARPQGVTGAFTPPSQATNGSSSAQLAPPPPEALVSAFRRPDRGSELRLQRPPGEVPLGEQPAVEPVFWAADAERDPWRDPGTGAVLGPPADPATKSATGTDQSAPGGSGALLSVPELLFGRRVKPLALGALAGVALLLGVAGGLVGWGIAQLGNPLTSNVTLSEVEPGKERAPGSIAEITKRVERAVVQIEVRTGQTGGLGSGVVIDGAGYVLTNNHVVSAAAKDPAASLKVVFADGTKTEAKIVGRDARTDLAVIKVSVSNPTVVQLGKSSSLAVGDQVIAIGSPLGLSSSVTSGIVSALNRPFQAAGEGQDPPSTYDAIQTDAAINHGNSGGALLDSTGALVGINSAIASPQDTGSIGIGFAIPIDFARRIAESLIRDGQVHHADIGLNARSVSSTSTDGAQVQNVKQGGAADKAGIAEGDVIVKLGDRPIRNADELSVAVIERGIGETLPVQVVRQGRQMALQVTTQSD
;
A
#
# COMPACT_ATOMS: atom_id res chain seq x y z
N MET A 1 -67.13 36.77 21.20
CA MET A 1 -65.74 37.04 21.46
C MET A 1 -65.01 35.81 20.90
N SER A 2 -64.51 35.97 19.70
CA SER A 2 -63.98 34.90 18.85
C SER A 2 -62.46 34.97 18.88
N GLU A 3 -61.83 33.90 19.42
CA GLU A 3 -60.37 33.75 19.33
C GLU A 3 -60.02 33.21 17.95
N GLN A 4 -59.25 33.98 17.20
CA GLN A 4 -58.62 33.55 15.98
C GLN A 4 -57.24 32.92 16.31
N SER A 5 -57.15 31.63 16.13
CA SER A 5 -55.86 30.88 16.15
C SER A 5 -55.12 31.05 14.82
N SER A 6 -53.89 31.53 14.90
CA SER A 6 -52.96 31.59 13.79
C SER A 6 -52.40 30.22 13.46
N PRO A 7 -52.11 29.87 12.17
CA PRO A 7 -51.50 28.63 11.80
C PRO A 7 -49.97 28.62 12.05
N PRO A 8 -49.35 27.45 12.24
CA PRO A 8 -47.93 27.30 12.46
C PRO A 8 -47.12 27.52 11.19
N PRO A 9 -45.81 27.85 11.28
CA PRO A 9 -44.95 28.12 10.12
C PRO A 9 -44.59 26.83 9.36
N GLU A 10 -44.64 26.96 8.04
CA GLU A 10 -44.23 25.91 7.08
C GLU A 10 -42.73 25.60 7.20
N GLY A 11 -42.39 24.34 7.29
CA GLY A 11 -41.01 23.82 7.21
C GLY A 11 -40.50 23.76 5.75
N PRO A 12 -39.18 23.61 5.54
CA PRO A 12 -38.59 23.73 4.21
C PRO A 12 -38.98 22.56 3.29
N GLU A 13 -39.30 22.91 2.07
CA GLU A 13 -39.69 22.01 1.00
C GLU A 13 -38.62 20.93 0.73
N ALA A 14 -39.03 19.68 0.82
CA ALA A 14 -38.27 18.53 0.36
C ALA A 14 -38.27 18.49 -1.18
N PHE A 15 -37.11 18.36 -1.77
CA PHE A 15 -36.91 18.14 -3.21
C PHE A 15 -37.72 16.92 -3.67
N ARG A 16 -38.76 17.16 -4.45
CA ARG A 16 -39.47 16.14 -5.23
C ARG A 16 -38.74 15.92 -6.55
N THR A 17 -38.22 14.73 -6.75
CA THR A 17 -37.81 14.23 -8.06
C THR A 17 -39.03 13.99 -8.94
N PRO A 18 -39.08 14.44 -10.21
CA PRO A 18 -40.11 14.03 -11.15
C PRO A 18 -39.77 12.66 -11.73
N VAL A 19 -40.72 11.75 -11.62
CA VAL A 19 -40.71 10.44 -12.28
C VAL A 19 -41.32 10.56 -13.65
N SER A 20 -40.64 9.92 -14.61
CA SER A 20 -41.06 9.36 -15.89
C SER A 20 -41.45 10.27 -17.04
N GLY A 21 -40.67 10.15 -18.06
CA GLY A 21 -40.98 10.28 -19.46
C GLY A 21 -39.94 9.48 -20.22
N VAL A 22 -40.33 8.28 -20.65
CA VAL A 22 -39.56 7.51 -21.63
C VAL A 22 -39.61 8.31 -22.92
N ASP A 23 -38.46 8.77 -23.39
CA ASP A 23 -38.32 9.20 -24.78
C ASP A 23 -37.00 8.70 -25.34
N ASP A 24 -37.17 8.03 -26.46
CA ASP A 24 -36.17 7.36 -27.26
C ASP A 24 -35.22 8.37 -27.93
N GLY A 25 -33.95 8.04 -27.93
CA GLY A 25 -33.10 8.36 -29.04
C GLY A 25 -32.35 9.69 -29.00
N ALA A 26 -31.14 9.59 -29.29
CA ALA A 26 -30.11 10.57 -29.60
C ALA A 26 -29.14 10.91 -28.48
N HIS A 27 -28.15 10.05 -28.34
CA HIS A 27 -26.88 10.43 -27.74
C HIS A 27 -26.32 11.66 -28.47
N ARG A 28 -26.54 12.84 -27.92
CA ARG A 28 -25.79 14.04 -28.31
C ARG A 28 -24.31 13.78 -28.00
N ARG A 29 -23.56 13.49 -29.03
CA ARG A 29 -22.10 13.58 -28.98
C ARG A 29 -21.74 15.02 -28.65
N ILE A 30 -21.18 15.26 -27.47
CA ILE A 30 -20.55 16.54 -27.17
C ILE A 30 -19.33 16.60 -28.08
N GLY A 31 -19.40 17.42 -29.12
CA GLY A 31 -18.28 17.72 -30.01
C GLY A 31 -17.15 18.38 -29.18
N PRO A 32 -15.90 18.28 -29.62
CA PRO A 32 -14.79 18.95 -28.94
C PRO A 32 -15.09 20.45 -28.85
N ARG A 33 -15.08 20.98 -27.63
CA ARG A 33 -15.17 22.44 -27.39
C ARG A 33 -14.02 23.12 -28.14
N PRO A 34 -14.27 24.16 -28.93
CA PRO A 34 -13.22 25.01 -29.44
C PRO A 34 -12.45 25.57 -28.23
N LEU A 35 -11.18 25.23 -28.10
CA LEU A 35 -10.30 25.88 -27.15
C LEU A 35 -9.93 27.24 -27.78
N ASP A 36 -10.59 28.32 -27.34
CA ASP A 36 -10.07 29.69 -27.56
C ASP A 36 -8.72 29.78 -26.85
N ARG A 37 -7.66 29.58 -27.61
CA ARG A 37 -6.32 29.83 -27.13
C ARG A 37 -6.06 31.33 -27.28
N PRO A 38 -5.71 32.05 -26.20
CA PRO A 38 -5.26 33.43 -26.33
C PRO A 38 -4.07 33.46 -27.28
N SER A 39 -3.99 34.48 -28.12
CA SER A 39 -2.86 34.69 -29.02
C SER A 39 -1.59 34.92 -28.19
N VAL A 40 -0.65 33.99 -28.28
CA VAL A 40 0.63 34.12 -27.59
C VAL A 40 1.50 35.09 -28.39
N ASP A 41 2.11 36.06 -27.71
CA ASP A 41 3.05 36.99 -28.30
C ASP A 41 4.20 36.22 -28.97
N PRO A 42 4.48 36.45 -30.26
CA PRO A 42 5.54 35.77 -31.00
C PRO A 42 6.93 35.89 -30.34
N ALA A 43 7.21 36.98 -29.61
CA ALA A 43 8.47 37.18 -28.90
C ALA A 43 8.57 36.25 -27.69
N GLN A 44 7.47 36.04 -26.92
CA GLN A 44 7.44 35.10 -25.82
C GLN A 44 7.45 33.64 -26.28
N ALA A 45 6.84 33.35 -27.42
CA ALA A 45 6.88 32.00 -28.01
C ALA A 45 8.30 31.62 -28.46
N ALA A 46 9.12 32.60 -28.84
CA ALA A 46 10.52 32.36 -29.27
C ALA A 46 11.47 32.02 -28.10
N GLU A 47 11.18 32.52 -26.86
CA GLU A 47 11.97 32.18 -25.67
C GLU A 47 11.79 30.71 -25.25
N PHE A 48 10.63 30.11 -25.55
CA PHE A 48 10.34 28.70 -25.29
C PHE A 48 10.52 27.82 -26.51
N ALA A 49 11.02 28.38 -27.64
CA ALA A 49 11.29 27.64 -28.84
C ALA A 49 12.58 26.78 -28.66
N ARG A 50 12.55 25.59 -29.21
CA ARG A 50 13.68 24.65 -29.16
C ARG A 50 14.91 25.27 -29.84
N PRO A 51 16.11 25.14 -29.27
CA PRO A 51 17.35 25.61 -29.91
C PRO A 51 17.52 25.01 -31.31
N GLN A 52 17.99 25.82 -32.26
CA GLN A 52 18.25 25.37 -33.64
C GLN A 52 19.28 24.23 -33.65
N GLY A 53 18.96 23.14 -34.35
CA GLY A 53 19.86 21.99 -34.53
C GLY A 53 19.56 20.77 -33.67
N VAL A 54 18.56 20.80 -32.77
CA VAL A 54 18.16 19.63 -31.97
C VAL A 54 17.02 18.88 -32.66
N THR A 55 17.30 17.71 -33.24
CA THR A 55 16.29 16.78 -33.77
C THR A 55 15.88 15.78 -32.70
N GLY A 56 14.59 15.62 -32.49
CA GLY A 56 14.01 14.62 -31.56
C GLY A 56 12.86 13.86 -32.23
N ALA A 57 12.45 12.74 -31.63
CA ALA A 57 11.43 11.80 -32.16
C ALA A 57 10.08 12.43 -32.48
N PHE A 58 9.81 13.66 -32.05
CA PHE A 58 8.55 14.41 -32.27
C PHE A 58 8.76 15.71 -33.07
N THR A 59 9.76 15.78 -33.93
CA THR A 59 9.94 16.94 -34.80
C THR A 59 8.91 16.88 -35.93
N PRO A 60 7.94 17.81 -36.02
CA PRO A 60 7.07 17.87 -37.20
C PRO A 60 7.95 18.21 -38.44
N PRO A 61 7.62 17.64 -39.61
CA PRO A 61 8.35 17.96 -40.82
C PRO A 61 8.26 19.47 -41.08
N SER A 62 9.40 20.08 -41.37
CA SER A 62 9.53 21.51 -41.72
C SER A 62 8.54 21.84 -42.84
N GLN A 63 7.77 22.91 -42.66
CA GLN A 63 6.88 23.44 -43.68
C GLN A 63 7.70 23.84 -44.91
N ALA A 64 7.61 23.03 -45.97
CA ALA A 64 8.01 23.45 -47.29
C ALA A 64 6.92 24.34 -47.86
N THR A 65 7.35 25.48 -48.40
CA THR A 65 6.53 26.51 -49.04
C THR A 65 5.68 25.98 -50.17
N ASN A 66 4.40 26.41 -50.17
CA ASN A 66 3.45 26.44 -51.29
C ASN A 66 3.51 25.30 -52.33
N GLY A 67 2.67 24.34 -52.11
CA GLY A 67 2.25 23.34 -53.09
C GLY A 67 1.27 22.40 -52.40
N SER A 68 0.05 22.32 -52.95
CA SER A 68 -0.99 21.40 -52.48
C SER A 68 -0.52 19.95 -52.50
N SER A 69 0.00 19.49 -51.38
CA SER A 69 0.32 18.08 -51.15
C SER A 69 -0.64 17.54 -50.11
N SER A 70 -1.49 16.63 -50.54
CA SER A 70 -2.27 15.73 -49.70
C SER A 70 -1.34 15.16 -48.65
N ALA A 71 -1.70 15.36 -47.36
CA ALA A 71 -0.99 14.71 -46.25
C ALA A 71 -1.00 13.19 -46.52
N GLN A 72 0.18 12.63 -46.80
CA GLN A 72 0.35 11.19 -46.86
C GLN A 72 0.18 10.69 -45.41
N LEU A 73 -1.03 10.20 -45.13
CA LEU A 73 -1.31 9.42 -43.94
C LEU A 73 -0.34 8.23 -43.93
N ALA A 74 0.26 7.94 -42.78
CA ALA A 74 1.04 6.73 -42.59
C ALA A 74 0.22 5.53 -43.11
N PRO A 75 0.86 4.53 -43.73
CA PRO A 75 0.13 3.36 -44.21
C PRO A 75 -0.69 2.76 -43.06
N PRO A 76 -1.93 2.32 -43.32
CA PRO A 76 -2.76 1.74 -42.29
C PRO A 76 -2.04 0.55 -41.65
N PRO A 77 -2.19 0.34 -40.35
CA PRO A 77 -1.57 -0.78 -39.67
C PRO A 77 -2.03 -2.10 -40.30
N PRO A 78 -1.21 -3.15 -40.31
CA PRO A 78 -1.56 -4.45 -40.84
C PRO A 78 -2.93 -4.93 -40.31
N GLU A 79 -3.75 -5.54 -41.19
CA GLU A 79 -5.10 -5.95 -40.86
C GLU A 79 -5.19 -6.87 -39.63
N ALA A 80 -4.13 -7.64 -39.38
CA ALA A 80 -3.96 -8.46 -38.19
C ALA A 80 -3.93 -7.64 -36.90
N LEU A 81 -3.30 -6.45 -36.90
CA LEU A 81 -3.30 -5.54 -35.75
C LEU A 81 -4.65 -4.87 -35.56
N VAL A 82 -5.30 -4.45 -36.64
CA VAL A 82 -6.63 -3.84 -36.57
C VAL A 82 -7.67 -4.83 -36.03
N SER A 83 -7.59 -6.11 -36.44
CA SER A 83 -8.48 -7.15 -35.94
C SER A 83 -8.24 -7.51 -34.45
N ALA A 84 -7.00 -7.48 -33.99
CA ALA A 84 -6.65 -7.76 -32.60
C ALA A 84 -7.20 -6.71 -31.60
N PHE A 85 -7.39 -5.46 -32.06
CA PHE A 85 -7.90 -4.35 -31.22
C PHE A 85 -9.32 -3.91 -31.59
N ARG A 86 -9.99 -4.62 -32.47
CA ARG A 86 -11.38 -4.33 -32.82
C ARG A 86 -12.27 -4.70 -31.63
N ARG A 87 -13.13 -3.76 -31.23
CA ARG A 87 -14.09 -3.99 -30.15
C ARG A 87 -15.04 -5.11 -30.61
N PRO A 88 -15.26 -6.18 -29.81
CA PRO A 88 -16.20 -7.24 -30.16
C PRO A 88 -17.60 -6.65 -30.35
N ASP A 89 -18.33 -7.17 -31.34
CA ASP A 89 -19.74 -6.79 -31.58
C ASP A 89 -20.59 -7.16 -30.36
N ARG A 90 -21.59 -6.34 -30.07
CA ARG A 90 -22.52 -6.57 -28.95
C ARG A 90 -23.20 -7.93 -29.13
N GLY A 91 -22.79 -8.91 -28.32
CA GLY A 91 -23.34 -10.27 -28.36
C GLY A 91 -22.28 -11.37 -28.48
N SER A 92 -21.01 -11.04 -28.71
CA SER A 92 -19.93 -12.04 -28.64
C SER A 92 -19.41 -12.14 -27.22
N GLU A 93 -19.47 -13.31 -26.62
CA GLU A 93 -18.82 -13.61 -25.36
C GLU A 93 -17.32 -13.31 -25.46
N LEU A 94 -16.78 -12.61 -24.46
CA LEU A 94 -15.35 -12.33 -24.32
C LEU A 94 -14.59 -13.65 -24.13
N ARG A 95 -14.11 -14.23 -25.21
CA ARG A 95 -13.17 -15.36 -25.13
C ARG A 95 -11.76 -14.80 -25.00
N LEU A 96 -11.09 -15.14 -23.91
CA LEU A 96 -9.67 -14.89 -23.74
C LEU A 96 -8.91 -15.59 -24.87
N GLN A 97 -8.12 -14.86 -25.64
CA GLN A 97 -7.28 -15.46 -26.67
C GLN A 97 -6.21 -16.34 -26.02
N ARG A 98 -6.20 -17.60 -26.39
CA ARG A 98 -5.14 -18.54 -26.01
C ARG A 98 -3.96 -18.46 -26.97
N PRO A 99 -2.74 -18.77 -26.51
CA PRO A 99 -1.60 -18.94 -27.39
C PRO A 99 -1.86 -20.03 -28.44
N PRO A 100 -1.33 -19.90 -29.67
CA PRO A 100 -1.46 -20.93 -30.70
C PRO A 100 -0.85 -22.25 -30.24
N GLY A 101 -1.62 -23.33 -30.26
CA GLY A 101 -1.17 -24.70 -29.96
C GLY A 101 -1.87 -25.41 -28.79
N GLU A 102 -2.79 -24.76 -28.09
CA GLU A 102 -3.58 -25.44 -27.05
C GLU A 102 -4.89 -26.01 -27.59
N VAL A 103 -5.19 -27.26 -27.25
CA VAL A 103 -6.43 -27.97 -27.56
C VAL A 103 -7.59 -27.31 -26.80
N PRO A 104 -8.77 -27.10 -27.40
CA PRO A 104 -9.93 -26.54 -26.70
C PRO A 104 -10.34 -27.45 -25.54
N LEU A 105 -10.56 -26.85 -24.36
CA LEU A 105 -11.21 -27.56 -23.27
C LEU A 105 -12.66 -27.88 -23.70
N GLY A 106 -13.07 -29.13 -23.46
CA GLY A 106 -14.43 -29.59 -23.72
C GLY A 106 -15.49 -28.72 -23.02
N GLU A 107 -16.74 -28.97 -23.39
CA GLU A 107 -17.94 -28.24 -22.98
C GLU A 107 -17.91 -27.80 -21.51
N GLN A 108 -18.34 -26.56 -21.28
CA GLN A 108 -18.45 -25.98 -19.95
C GLN A 108 -19.32 -26.86 -19.06
N PRO A 109 -18.96 -27.08 -17.79
CA PRO A 109 -19.82 -27.78 -16.85
C PRO A 109 -21.13 -27.01 -16.72
N ALA A 110 -22.24 -27.71 -16.67
CA ALA A 110 -23.59 -27.15 -16.61
C ALA A 110 -23.91 -26.39 -15.31
N VAL A 111 -22.94 -26.22 -14.41
CA VAL A 111 -23.07 -25.50 -13.14
C VAL A 111 -21.91 -24.51 -13.04
N GLU A 112 -22.21 -23.24 -12.80
CA GLU A 112 -21.20 -22.24 -12.52
C GLU A 112 -20.37 -22.67 -11.30
N PRO A 113 -19.01 -22.62 -11.37
CA PRO A 113 -18.19 -22.93 -10.23
C PRO A 113 -18.42 -21.86 -9.14
N VAL A 114 -19.04 -22.26 -8.05
CA VAL A 114 -19.22 -21.41 -6.87
C VAL A 114 -17.90 -21.45 -6.09
N PHE A 115 -17.07 -20.45 -6.26
CA PHE A 115 -15.78 -20.35 -5.55
C PHE A 115 -15.93 -20.04 -4.05
N TRP A 116 -17.11 -19.55 -3.61
CA TRP A 116 -17.37 -19.11 -2.25
C TRP A 116 -18.81 -19.46 -1.82
N ALA A 117 -19.10 -20.72 -1.67
CA ALA A 117 -20.33 -21.13 -1.01
C ALA A 117 -20.11 -21.01 0.51
N ALA A 118 -21.02 -20.29 1.20
CA ALA A 118 -20.95 -20.11 2.66
C ALA A 118 -21.14 -21.42 3.45
N ASP A 119 -21.55 -22.49 2.76
CA ASP A 119 -21.85 -23.83 3.25
C ASP A 119 -20.86 -24.89 2.73
N ALA A 120 -19.73 -24.50 2.17
CA ALA A 120 -18.70 -25.43 1.75
C ALA A 120 -18.15 -26.17 2.97
N GLU A 121 -18.56 -27.41 3.14
CA GLU A 121 -18.16 -28.27 4.27
C GLU A 121 -16.66 -28.58 4.31
N ARG A 122 -15.89 -28.32 3.23
CA ARG A 122 -14.44 -28.62 3.15
C ARG A 122 -13.72 -27.60 2.31
N ASP A 123 -12.77 -26.93 2.93
CA ASP A 123 -11.83 -26.00 2.27
C ASP A 123 -10.49 -26.73 2.08
N PRO A 124 -10.06 -27.03 0.83
CA PRO A 124 -8.80 -27.73 0.57
C PRO A 124 -7.55 -27.05 1.14
N TRP A 125 -7.65 -25.76 1.42
CA TRP A 125 -6.54 -24.97 1.97
C TRP A 125 -6.56 -24.85 3.50
N ARG A 126 -7.67 -25.21 4.14
CA ARG A 126 -7.83 -25.16 5.60
C ARG A 126 -7.87 -26.52 6.27
N ASP A 127 -8.15 -27.57 5.50
CA ASP A 127 -8.23 -28.93 6.04
C ASP A 127 -7.04 -29.77 5.52
N PRO A 128 -5.97 -29.95 6.31
CA PRO A 128 -4.79 -30.71 5.91
C PRO A 128 -5.05 -32.23 5.73
N GLY A 129 -6.26 -32.71 6.03
CA GLY A 129 -6.69 -34.09 5.82
C GLY A 129 -7.28 -34.36 4.43
N THR A 130 -7.61 -33.33 3.65
CA THR A 130 -8.05 -33.51 2.27
C THR A 130 -6.84 -33.47 1.36
N GLY A 131 -6.44 -34.64 0.84
CA GLY A 131 -5.34 -34.76 -0.13
C GLY A 131 -5.58 -33.82 -1.32
N ALA A 132 -4.62 -32.94 -1.60
CA ALA A 132 -4.67 -32.07 -2.76
C ALA A 132 -4.66 -32.92 -4.04
N VAL A 133 -5.79 -32.98 -4.73
CA VAL A 133 -5.86 -33.57 -6.08
C VAL A 133 -5.35 -32.50 -7.04
N LEU A 134 -4.11 -32.63 -7.45
CA LEU A 134 -3.48 -31.79 -8.47
C LEU A 134 -4.02 -32.16 -9.85
N GLY A 135 -5.00 -31.44 -10.35
CA GLY A 135 -5.55 -31.52 -11.70
C GLY A 135 -6.61 -32.62 -11.90
N PRO A 136 -7.45 -32.48 -12.94
CA PRO A 136 -8.37 -33.54 -13.32
C PRO A 136 -7.58 -34.77 -13.75
N PRO A 137 -8.02 -35.99 -13.36
CA PRO A 137 -7.38 -37.23 -13.82
C PRO A 137 -7.39 -37.28 -15.35
N ALA A 138 -6.26 -37.64 -15.95
CA ALA A 138 -6.21 -37.90 -17.37
C ALA A 138 -7.15 -39.07 -17.66
N ASP A 139 -8.17 -38.85 -18.48
CA ASP A 139 -9.10 -39.88 -18.89
C ASP A 139 -8.35 -41.02 -19.54
N PRO A 140 -8.49 -42.27 -19.06
CA PRO A 140 -8.01 -43.41 -19.79
C PRO A 140 -8.85 -43.53 -21.05
N ALA A 141 -8.18 -43.59 -22.20
CA ALA A 141 -8.78 -43.74 -23.52
C ALA A 141 -9.86 -44.81 -23.51
N THR A 142 -11.10 -44.39 -23.63
CA THR A 142 -12.25 -45.30 -23.77
C THR A 142 -12.17 -45.98 -25.13
N LYS A 143 -11.77 -47.23 -25.15
CA LYS A 143 -12.00 -48.10 -26.30
C LYS A 143 -13.48 -48.45 -26.32
N SER A 144 -14.20 -47.88 -27.23
CA SER A 144 -15.55 -48.30 -27.60
C SER A 144 -15.50 -49.72 -28.09
N ALA A 145 -16.11 -50.61 -27.34
CA ALA A 145 -16.45 -51.93 -27.84
C ALA A 145 -17.94 -51.90 -28.25
N THR A 146 -18.17 -51.82 -29.52
CA THR A 146 -19.49 -52.10 -30.12
C THR A 146 -19.67 -53.63 -30.09
N GLY A 147 -20.68 -54.04 -29.34
CA GLY A 147 -21.12 -55.43 -29.34
C GLY A 147 -21.86 -55.81 -30.62
N THR A 148 -21.60 -56.99 -31.08
CA THR A 148 -22.57 -57.77 -31.87
C THR A 148 -22.46 -59.21 -31.44
N ASP A 149 -23.56 -59.71 -30.92
CA ASP A 149 -23.88 -61.13 -30.74
C ASP A 149 -23.58 -61.94 -31.98
N GLN A 150 -22.86 -63.05 -31.82
CA GLN A 150 -23.16 -64.25 -32.57
C GLN A 150 -22.65 -65.47 -31.79
N SER A 151 -23.59 -66.35 -31.58
CA SER A 151 -23.52 -67.64 -30.88
C SER A 151 -22.74 -68.70 -31.65
N ALA A 152 -22.01 -69.47 -30.91
CA ALA A 152 -21.83 -70.92 -30.90
C ALA A 152 -21.05 -71.65 -32.06
N PRO A 153 -20.68 -72.88 -31.93
CA PRO A 153 -20.46 -73.72 -30.74
C PRO A 153 -19.15 -74.55 -30.79
N GLY A 154 -18.83 -75.10 -29.69
CA GLY A 154 -18.18 -76.43 -29.66
C GLY A 154 -16.69 -76.48 -29.41
N GLY A 155 -16.38 -77.09 -28.31
CA GLY A 155 -15.05 -77.58 -27.98
C GLY A 155 -14.67 -77.39 -26.53
N SER A 156 -15.42 -77.99 -25.61
CA SER A 156 -15.01 -78.10 -24.21
C SER A 156 -13.80 -78.98 -24.07
N GLY A 157 -12.63 -78.45 -24.26
CA GLY A 157 -11.44 -79.02 -23.66
C GLY A 157 -11.48 -78.68 -22.15
N ALA A 158 -11.83 -79.68 -21.36
CA ALA A 158 -11.80 -79.57 -19.92
C ALA A 158 -10.40 -79.07 -19.49
N LEU A 159 -10.31 -77.90 -18.92
CA LEU A 159 -9.11 -77.36 -18.27
C LEU A 159 -8.82 -78.32 -17.10
N LEU A 160 -7.71 -79.06 -17.19
CA LEU A 160 -7.23 -79.88 -16.10
C LEU A 160 -7.02 -79.06 -14.84
N SER A 161 -7.61 -79.51 -13.75
CA SER A 161 -7.37 -78.86 -12.47
C SER A 161 -5.90 -79.01 -12.02
N VAL A 162 -5.39 -78.01 -11.27
CA VAL A 162 -4.00 -78.06 -10.77
C VAL A 162 -3.64 -79.32 -10.03
N PRO A 163 -4.54 -80.01 -9.26
CA PRO A 163 -4.27 -81.32 -8.70
C PRO A 163 -4.13 -82.44 -9.73
N GLU A 164 -4.91 -82.40 -10.84
CA GLU A 164 -4.80 -83.38 -11.92
C GLU A 164 -3.52 -83.24 -12.74
N LEU A 165 -2.99 -82.04 -12.85
CA LEU A 165 -1.72 -81.73 -13.51
C LEU A 165 -0.53 -82.21 -12.67
N LEU A 166 -0.61 -82.11 -11.35
CA LEU A 166 0.48 -82.49 -10.42
C LEU A 166 0.48 -83.92 -10.04
N PHE A 167 -0.66 -84.63 -9.98
CA PHE A 167 -0.80 -85.98 -9.48
C PHE A 167 -1.40 -86.96 -10.48
N GLY A 168 -1.75 -86.53 -11.70
CA GLY A 168 -2.26 -87.41 -12.78
C GLY A 168 -1.17 -88.34 -13.35
N ARG A 169 -1.49 -89.60 -13.37
CA ARG A 169 -0.60 -90.73 -13.83
C ARG A 169 -0.05 -90.62 -15.26
N ARG A 170 -0.28 -89.53 -15.96
CA ARG A 170 0.11 -89.27 -17.36
C ARG A 170 1.33 -88.39 -17.56
N VAL A 171 1.88 -87.83 -16.51
CA VAL A 171 3.06 -86.98 -16.63
C VAL A 171 4.27 -87.72 -16.15
N LYS A 172 5.24 -87.91 -17.03
CA LYS A 172 6.50 -88.56 -16.67
C LYS A 172 7.24 -87.74 -15.64
N PRO A 173 7.75 -88.31 -14.53
CA PRO A 173 8.44 -87.57 -13.47
C PRO A 173 9.60 -86.73 -13.99
N LEU A 174 10.23 -87.11 -15.08
CA LEU A 174 11.29 -86.34 -15.74
C LEU A 174 10.78 -85.06 -16.36
N ALA A 175 9.52 -84.99 -16.87
CA ALA A 175 8.94 -83.81 -17.43
C ALA A 175 8.56 -82.79 -16.32
N LEU A 176 8.12 -83.27 -15.16
CA LEU A 176 7.84 -82.42 -13.99
C LEU A 176 9.13 -81.78 -13.43
N GLY A 177 10.21 -82.55 -13.37
CA GLY A 177 11.54 -82.07 -13.01
C GLY A 177 12.07 -80.99 -13.97
N ALA A 178 11.86 -81.23 -15.30
CA ALA A 178 12.25 -80.25 -16.31
C ALA A 178 11.44 -78.92 -16.18
N LEU A 179 10.14 -79.03 -15.92
CA LEU A 179 9.27 -77.85 -15.74
C LEU A 179 9.61 -77.05 -14.46
N ALA A 180 9.91 -77.79 -13.37
CA ALA A 180 10.37 -77.15 -12.13
C ALA A 180 11.75 -76.50 -12.32
N GLY A 181 12.65 -77.12 -13.10
CA GLY A 181 13.94 -76.53 -13.46
C GLY A 181 13.82 -75.26 -14.28
N VAL A 182 12.90 -75.21 -15.27
CA VAL A 182 12.62 -74.04 -16.08
C VAL A 182 11.99 -72.90 -15.20
N ALA A 183 11.06 -73.22 -14.32
CA ALA A 183 10.46 -72.29 -13.41
C ALA A 183 11.50 -71.65 -12.45
N LEU A 184 12.41 -72.46 -11.95
CA LEU A 184 13.52 -72.04 -11.10
C LEU A 184 14.47 -71.09 -11.85
N LEU A 185 14.83 -71.45 -13.10
CA LEU A 185 15.70 -70.64 -13.95
C LEU A 185 15.03 -69.26 -14.28
N LEU A 186 13.74 -69.28 -14.58
CA LEU A 186 12.99 -68.07 -14.82
C LEU A 186 12.89 -67.18 -13.53
N GLY A 187 12.71 -67.87 -12.39
CA GLY A 187 12.69 -67.17 -11.08
C GLY A 187 14.05 -66.54 -10.75
N VAL A 188 15.14 -67.19 -10.98
CA VAL A 188 16.50 -66.67 -10.78
C VAL A 188 16.81 -65.58 -11.79
N ALA A 189 16.48 -65.80 -13.05
CA ALA A 189 16.67 -64.74 -14.08
C ALA A 189 15.83 -63.51 -13.78
N GLY A 190 14.54 -63.63 -13.40
CA GLY A 190 13.67 -62.56 -12.99
C GLY A 190 14.16 -61.84 -11.72
N GLY A 191 14.66 -62.59 -10.75
CA GLY A 191 15.27 -62.10 -9.53
C GLY A 191 16.53 -61.27 -9.79
N LEU A 192 17.41 -61.74 -10.68
CA LEU A 192 18.62 -60.98 -11.07
C LEU A 192 18.28 -59.70 -11.85
N VAL A 193 17.32 -59.75 -12.75
CA VAL A 193 16.84 -58.59 -13.47
C VAL A 193 16.18 -57.56 -12.50
N GLY A 194 15.32 -58.06 -11.61
CA GLY A 194 14.69 -57.24 -10.59
C GLY A 194 15.70 -56.60 -9.63
N TRP A 195 16.73 -57.38 -9.22
CA TRP A 195 17.83 -56.87 -8.40
C TRP A 195 18.67 -55.84 -9.18
N GLY A 196 18.94 -56.05 -10.46
CA GLY A 196 19.64 -55.12 -11.33
C GLY A 196 18.88 -53.79 -11.49
N ILE A 197 17.57 -53.87 -11.70
CA ILE A 197 16.72 -52.67 -11.78
C ILE A 197 16.68 -51.92 -10.43
N ALA A 198 16.64 -52.65 -9.32
CA ALA A 198 16.68 -52.04 -7.98
C ALA A 198 18.05 -51.40 -7.68
N GLN A 199 19.16 -51.94 -8.24
CA GLN A 199 20.50 -51.34 -8.12
C GLN A 199 20.71 -50.13 -9.05
N LEU A 200 19.97 -50.05 -10.17
CA LEU A 200 20.01 -48.91 -11.09
C LEU A 200 19.38 -47.63 -10.52
N GLY A 201 18.93 -47.68 -9.28
CA GLY A 201 18.40 -46.53 -8.55
C GLY A 201 16.95 -46.23 -8.94
N ASN A 202 16.09 -46.25 -7.95
CA ASN A 202 14.75 -45.72 -8.12
C ASN A 202 14.88 -44.21 -8.46
N PRO A 203 14.43 -43.74 -9.63
CA PRO A 203 14.51 -42.32 -9.99
C PRO A 203 13.81 -41.39 -8.98
N LEU A 204 12.96 -41.98 -8.10
CA LEU A 204 12.31 -41.28 -7.00
C LEU A 204 13.18 -41.19 -5.72
N THR A 205 14.30 -41.91 -5.65
CA THR A 205 15.26 -41.88 -4.53
C THR A 205 16.66 -41.45 -4.96
N SER A 206 16.82 -40.92 -6.19
CA SER A 206 18.04 -40.21 -6.56
C SER A 206 18.23 -39.08 -5.58
N ASN A 207 19.38 -39.01 -4.91
CA ASN A 207 19.75 -37.91 -4.04
C ASN A 207 19.63 -36.60 -4.82
N VAL A 208 18.51 -35.88 -4.64
CA VAL A 208 18.38 -34.53 -5.11
C VAL A 208 19.30 -33.71 -4.21
N THR A 209 20.49 -33.43 -4.68
CA THR A 209 21.34 -32.42 -4.06
C THR A 209 20.71 -31.10 -4.39
N LEU A 210 19.91 -30.57 -3.45
CA LEU A 210 19.51 -29.17 -3.50
C LEU A 210 20.81 -28.36 -3.51
N SER A 211 21.02 -27.59 -4.56
CA SER A 211 22.16 -26.69 -4.64
C SER A 211 22.06 -25.72 -3.46
N GLU A 212 22.90 -25.89 -2.45
CA GLU A 212 23.08 -24.90 -1.42
C GLU A 212 23.69 -23.68 -2.10
N VAL A 213 22.90 -22.60 -2.18
CA VAL A 213 23.43 -21.28 -2.50
C VAL A 213 24.35 -20.92 -1.35
N GLU A 214 25.59 -20.55 -1.66
CA GLU A 214 26.52 -20.03 -0.65
C GLU A 214 25.82 -19.04 0.28
N PRO A 215 26.06 -19.12 1.60
CA PRO A 215 25.45 -18.21 2.57
C PRO A 215 25.70 -16.78 2.11
N GLY A 216 24.61 -16.00 2.08
CA GLY A 216 24.55 -14.69 1.43
C GLY A 216 25.79 -13.84 1.77
N LYS A 217 26.42 -13.38 0.71
CA LYS A 217 27.59 -12.50 0.70
C LYS A 217 27.47 -11.43 1.78
N GLU A 218 28.56 -11.13 2.49
CA GLU A 218 28.62 -9.98 3.38
C GLU A 218 28.00 -8.76 2.71
N ARG A 219 27.06 -8.12 3.40
CA ARG A 219 26.30 -7.01 2.82
C ARG A 219 27.19 -5.80 2.72
N ALA A 220 27.18 -5.14 1.57
CA ALA A 220 28.01 -3.96 1.36
C ALA A 220 27.68 -2.89 2.41
N PRO A 221 28.70 -2.24 3.00
CA PRO A 221 28.49 -1.10 3.89
C PRO A 221 27.60 -0.04 3.23
N GLY A 222 26.62 0.49 3.97
CA GLY A 222 25.65 1.46 3.45
C GLY A 222 24.50 0.85 2.63
N SER A 223 24.43 -0.49 2.50
CA SER A 223 23.25 -1.11 1.89
C SER A 223 22.05 -1.01 2.83
N ILE A 224 20.84 -0.92 2.26
CA ILE A 224 19.57 -0.89 3.03
C ILE A 224 19.54 -2.01 4.07
N ALA A 225 19.98 -3.20 3.70
CA ALA A 225 20.00 -4.35 4.57
C ALA A 225 21.01 -4.24 5.73
N GLU A 226 22.15 -3.58 5.53
CA GLU A 226 23.13 -3.32 6.61
C GLU A 226 22.57 -2.25 7.55
N ILE A 227 22.04 -1.15 7.01
CA ILE A 227 21.41 -0.07 7.78
C ILE A 227 20.25 -0.63 8.62
N THR A 228 19.38 -1.42 8.01
CA THR A 228 18.28 -2.08 8.71
C THR A 228 18.77 -2.90 9.89
N LYS A 229 19.74 -3.80 9.67
CA LYS A 229 20.29 -4.65 10.74
C LYS A 229 20.86 -3.85 11.91
N ARG A 230 21.43 -2.69 11.63
CA ARG A 230 21.99 -1.79 12.64
C ARG A 230 20.91 -1.07 13.44
N VAL A 231 19.82 -0.65 12.79
CA VAL A 231 18.80 0.24 13.39
C VAL A 231 17.56 -0.52 13.87
N GLU A 232 17.26 -1.71 13.34
CA GLU A 232 16.05 -2.48 13.68
C GLU A 232 15.84 -2.68 15.19
N ARG A 233 16.93 -2.81 15.96
CA ARG A 233 16.87 -2.98 17.42
C ARG A 233 16.44 -1.71 18.16
N ALA A 234 16.54 -0.55 17.52
CA ALA A 234 16.08 0.72 18.07
C ALA A 234 14.61 1.01 17.71
N VAL A 235 14.02 0.24 16.79
CA VAL A 235 12.60 0.35 16.41
C VAL A 235 11.82 -0.72 17.15
N VAL A 236 10.76 -0.31 17.82
CA VAL A 236 9.94 -1.18 18.68
C VAL A 236 8.50 -1.21 18.19
N GLN A 237 7.80 -2.30 18.50
CA GLN A 237 6.35 -2.37 18.36
C GLN A 237 5.69 -1.86 19.64
N ILE A 238 4.59 -1.15 19.47
CA ILE A 238 3.75 -0.67 20.56
C ILE A 238 2.41 -1.38 20.48
N GLU A 239 2.06 -2.11 21.54
CA GLU A 239 0.78 -2.79 21.70
C GLU A 239 -0.09 -1.99 22.69
N VAL A 240 -1.24 -1.52 22.26
CA VAL A 240 -2.25 -0.87 23.10
C VAL A 240 -3.44 -1.79 23.21
N ARG A 241 -3.97 -2.01 24.42
CA ARG A 241 -5.20 -2.77 24.65
C ARG A 241 -6.15 -2.00 25.56
N THR A 242 -7.35 -1.78 25.08
CA THR A 242 -8.45 -1.16 25.81
C THR A 242 -9.63 -2.12 25.80
N GLY A 243 -9.88 -2.80 26.91
CA GLY A 243 -10.92 -3.85 26.99
C GLY A 243 -10.67 -4.97 25.97
N GLN A 244 -11.60 -5.14 25.02
CA GLN A 244 -11.54 -6.16 23.95
C GLN A 244 -10.87 -5.64 22.67
N THR A 245 -10.59 -4.34 22.57
CA THR A 245 -10.00 -3.74 21.38
C THR A 245 -8.49 -3.58 21.55
N GLY A 246 -7.73 -3.71 20.47
CA GLY A 246 -6.28 -3.54 20.46
C GLY A 246 -5.84 -2.67 19.30
N GLY A 247 -4.83 -1.84 19.54
CA GLY A 247 -4.11 -1.06 18.53
C GLY A 247 -2.65 -1.49 18.47
N LEU A 248 -2.07 -1.38 17.29
CA LEU A 248 -0.65 -1.65 17.04
C LEU A 248 -0.03 -0.45 16.35
N GLY A 249 1.17 -0.11 16.76
CA GLY A 249 2.00 0.91 16.13
C GLY A 249 3.47 0.63 16.36
N SER A 250 4.30 1.58 15.98
CA SER A 250 5.75 1.52 16.15
C SER A 250 6.23 2.65 17.04
N GLY A 251 7.47 2.53 17.51
CA GLY A 251 8.17 3.58 18.21
C GLY A 251 9.67 3.48 17.96
N VAL A 252 10.37 4.54 18.26
CA VAL A 252 11.82 4.64 18.10
C VAL A 252 12.46 4.96 19.44
N VAL A 253 13.41 4.16 19.90
CA VAL A 253 14.17 4.42 21.12
C VAL A 253 15.14 5.57 20.86
N ILE A 254 14.92 6.68 21.55
CA ILE A 254 15.69 7.92 21.35
C ILE A 254 16.72 8.20 22.44
N ASP A 255 16.67 7.46 23.55
CA ASP A 255 17.55 7.68 24.70
C ASP A 255 17.84 6.38 25.46
N GLY A 256 19.05 6.25 26.00
CA GLY A 256 19.51 5.06 26.75
C GLY A 256 18.78 4.82 28.07
N ALA A 257 18.07 5.81 28.59
CA ALA A 257 17.21 5.63 29.74
C ALA A 257 15.87 4.94 29.38
N GLY A 258 15.59 4.67 28.08
CA GLY A 258 14.41 3.98 27.62
C GLY A 258 13.23 4.91 27.27
N TYR A 259 13.52 6.11 26.80
CA TYR A 259 12.50 6.95 26.15
C TYR A 259 12.29 6.49 24.72
N VAL A 260 11.02 6.33 24.37
CA VAL A 260 10.58 5.92 23.02
C VAL A 260 9.69 7.01 22.45
N LEU A 261 10.05 7.51 21.29
CA LEU A 261 9.26 8.47 20.53
C LEU A 261 8.33 7.72 19.60
N THR A 262 7.06 8.16 19.53
CA THR A 262 6.02 7.56 18.69
C THR A 262 4.98 8.61 18.29
N ASN A 263 3.94 8.22 17.55
CA ASN A 263 2.82 9.11 17.28
C ASN A 263 1.81 9.14 18.45
N ASN A 264 1.14 10.28 18.58
CA ASN A 264 0.06 10.44 19.55
C ASN A 264 -1.09 9.46 19.29
N HIS A 265 -1.52 9.31 18.03
CA HIS A 265 -2.62 8.41 17.69
C HIS A 265 -2.35 6.95 18.08
N VAL A 266 -1.09 6.50 18.11
CA VAL A 266 -0.73 5.15 18.54
C VAL A 266 -1.07 4.92 20.02
N VAL A 267 -0.91 5.94 20.87
CA VAL A 267 -1.11 5.83 22.33
C VAL A 267 -2.35 6.54 22.85
N SER A 268 -3.11 7.21 21.99
CA SER A 268 -4.25 8.06 22.38
C SER A 268 -5.32 7.29 23.14
N ALA A 269 -5.61 6.05 22.71
CA ALA A 269 -6.57 5.17 23.39
C ALA A 269 -6.11 4.80 24.80
N ALA A 270 -4.82 4.51 25.00
CA ALA A 270 -4.27 4.22 26.31
C ALA A 270 -4.24 5.45 27.25
N ALA A 271 -4.11 6.64 26.68
CA ALA A 271 -4.13 7.87 27.47
C ALA A 271 -5.52 8.20 28.04
N LYS A 272 -6.57 7.72 27.41
CA LYS A 272 -7.98 8.01 27.75
C LYS A 272 -8.60 6.96 28.67
N ASP A 273 -8.02 5.76 28.75
CA ASP A 273 -8.51 4.65 29.55
C ASP A 273 -7.47 4.23 30.61
N PRO A 274 -7.70 4.52 31.90
CA PRO A 274 -6.78 4.12 32.96
C PRO A 274 -6.59 2.60 33.10
N ALA A 275 -7.52 1.79 32.54
CA ALA A 275 -7.42 0.34 32.53
C ALA A 275 -6.69 -0.20 31.30
N ALA A 276 -6.28 0.68 30.38
CA ALA A 276 -5.57 0.27 29.19
C ALA A 276 -4.17 -0.29 29.52
N SER A 277 -3.78 -1.31 28.78
CA SER A 277 -2.44 -1.86 28.81
C SER A 277 -1.63 -1.29 27.65
N LEU A 278 -0.48 -0.71 27.95
CA LEU A 278 0.50 -0.21 26.98
C LEU A 278 1.79 -1.02 27.12
N LYS A 279 2.15 -1.77 26.08
CA LYS A 279 3.35 -2.62 26.06
C LYS A 279 4.21 -2.31 24.87
N VAL A 280 5.50 -2.47 25.07
CA VAL A 280 6.52 -2.36 24.01
C VAL A 280 7.16 -3.72 23.79
N VAL A 281 7.29 -4.10 22.53
CA VAL A 281 7.95 -5.33 22.09
C VAL A 281 9.19 -4.95 21.30
N PHE A 282 10.33 -5.38 21.76
CA PHE A 282 11.63 -5.16 21.13
C PHE A 282 11.88 -6.19 20.02
N ALA A 283 12.86 -5.93 19.15
CA ALA A 283 13.21 -6.81 18.02
C ALA A 283 13.66 -8.23 18.45
N ASP A 284 14.15 -8.39 19.67
CA ASP A 284 14.52 -9.68 20.27
C ASP A 284 13.34 -10.44 20.90
N GLY A 285 12.12 -9.89 20.80
CA GLY A 285 10.91 -10.45 21.39
C GLY A 285 10.68 -10.07 22.85
N THR A 286 11.57 -9.32 23.49
CA THR A 286 11.40 -8.82 24.85
C THR A 286 10.16 -7.92 24.91
N LYS A 287 9.25 -8.23 25.84
CA LYS A 287 8.04 -7.43 26.11
C LYS A 287 8.15 -6.74 27.45
N THR A 288 7.88 -5.45 27.48
CA THR A 288 7.87 -4.65 28.70
C THR A 288 6.67 -3.72 28.75
N GLU A 289 6.21 -3.38 29.93
CA GLU A 289 5.19 -2.36 30.09
C GLU A 289 5.79 -0.97 29.86
N ALA A 290 4.98 -0.08 29.31
CA ALA A 290 5.35 1.29 29.06
C ALA A 290 4.42 2.26 29.78
N LYS A 291 4.91 3.45 30.05
CA LYS A 291 4.14 4.56 30.61
C LYS A 291 4.22 5.75 29.66
N ILE A 292 3.11 6.42 29.44
CA ILE A 292 3.08 7.67 28.69
C ILE A 292 3.76 8.74 29.55
N VAL A 293 4.80 9.37 29.02
CA VAL A 293 5.51 10.51 29.64
C VAL A 293 4.75 11.79 29.33
N GLY A 294 4.37 11.95 28.08
CA GLY A 294 3.58 13.07 27.59
C GLY A 294 3.15 12.82 26.14
N ARG A 295 2.12 13.53 25.73
CA ARG A 295 1.62 13.46 24.37
C ARG A 295 1.20 14.84 23.87
N ASP A 296 1.32 15.02 22.58
CA ASP A 296 0.92 16.22 21.87
C ASP A 296 0.04 15.85 20.68
N ALA A 297 -1.27 16.01 20.84
CA ALA A 297 -2.22 15.67 19.80
C ALA A 297 -2.16 16.65 18.60
N ARG A 298 -1.71 17.90 18.81
CA ARG A 298 -1.62 18.90 17.74
C ARG A 298 -0.51 18.60 16.72
N THR A 299 0.54 17.89 17.12
CA THR A 299 1.66 17.51 16.25
C THR A 299 1.73 16.03 15.98
N ASP A 300 0.79 15.25 16.53
CA ASP A 300 0.73 13.79 16.45
C ASP A 300 2.00 13.11 17.00
N LEU A 301 2.57 13.63 18.09
CA LEU A 301 3.74 13.06 18.74
C LEU A 301 3.46 12.64 20.19
N ALA A 302 4.13 11.61 20.65
CA ALA A 302 4.10 11.17 22.02
C ALA A 302 5.44 10.57 22.43
N VAL A 303 5.76 10.67 23.73
CA VAL A 303 6.90 10.00 24.35
C VAL A 303 6.38 9.02 25.39
N ILE A 304 6.84 7.79 25.30
CA ILE A 304 6.59 6.76 26.31
C ILE A 304 7.90 6.32 26.96
N LYS A 305 7.83 5.78 28.15
CA LYS A 305 8.96 5.31 28.95
C LYS A 305 8.85 3.81 29.19
N VAL A 306 9.92 3.10 28.91
CA VAL A 306 10.10 1.67 29.24
C VAL A 306 11.24 1.47 30.24
N SER A 307 11.15 0.40 31.03
CA SER A 307 12.20 0.00 31.97
C SER A 307 12.98 -1.17 31.38
N VAL A 308 14.06 -0.86 30.66
CA VAL A 308 14.96 -1.84 30.04
C VAL A 308 16.41 -1.42 30.29
N SER A 309 17.32 -2.40 30.33
CA SER A 309 18.75 -2.15 30.49
C SER A 309 19.41 -2.08 29.11
N ASN A 310 20.18 -1.01 28.87
CA ASN A 310 20.97 -0.81 27.65
C ASN A 310 20.18 -1.01 26.33
N PRO A 311 19.07 -0.30 26.11
CA PRO A 311 18.37 -0.38 24.84
C PRO A 311 19.26 0.16 23.71
N THR A 312 19.12 -0.39 22.53
CA THR A 312 19.73 0.21 21.34
C THR A 312 19.04 1.54 21.04
N VAL A 313 19.82 2.60 20.91
CA VAL A 313 19.32 3.97 20.63
C VAL A 313 19.59 4.31 19.17
N VAL A 314 18.62 4.93 18.50
CA VAL A 314 18.81 5.44 17.15
C VAL A 314 19.70 6.68 17.14
N GLN A 315 20.50 6.85 16.10
CA GLN A 315 21.21 8.12 15.87
C GLN A 315 20.23 9.15 15.26
N LEU A 316 20.12 10.32 15.90
CA LEU A 316 19.33 11.42 15.35
C LEU A 316 20.13 12.11 14.23
N GLY A 317 19.49 12.22 13.07
CA GLY A 317 19.97 12.99 11.93
C GLY A 317 19.51 14.45 11.98
N LYS A 318 19.47 15.08 10.82
CA LYS A 318 18.95 16.45 10.62
C LYS A 318 17.98 16.45 9.45
N SER A 319 16.70 16.64 9.72
CA SER A 319 15.69 16.74 8.65
C SER A 319 15.88 17.98 7.77
N SER A 320 16.46 19.03 8.32
CA SER A 320 16.80 20.27 7.60
C SER A 320 17.91 20.10 6.53
N SER A 321 18.66 18.99 6.57
CA SER A 321 19.69 18.70 5.55
C SER A 321 19.16 17.91 4.36
N LEU A 322 17.92 17.42 4.41
CA LEU A 322 17.34 16.62 3.34
C LEU A 322 17.06 17.45 2.09
N ALA A 323 17.24 16.82 0.95
CA ALA A 323 16.84 17.34 -0.37
C ALA A 323 15.84 16.39 -1.04
N VAL A 324 15.00 16.94 -1.92
CA VAL A 324 14.13 16.11 -2.78
C VAL A 324 14.99 15.21 -3.66
N GLY A 325 14.68 13.92 -3.66
CA GLY A 325 15.45 12.88 -4.33
C GLY A 325 16.39 12.11 -3.41
N ASP A 326 16.63 12.55 -2.17
CA ASP A 326 17.44 11.79 -1.22
C ASP A 326 16.78 10.45 -0.88
N GLN A 327 17.59 9.39 -0.84
CA GLN A 327 17.11 8.07 -0.45
C GLN A 327 16.74 8.02 1.01
N VAL A 328 15.58 7.43 1.30
CA VAL A 328 15.10 7.20 2.66
C VAL A 328 14.64 5.76 2.86
N ILE A 329 14.69 5.31 4.11
CA ILE A 329 14.29 3.97 4.53
C ILE A 329 13.27 4.14 5.65
N ALA A 330 12.07 3.64 5.44
CA ALA A 330 11.05 3.60 6.49
C ALA A 330 11.06 2.24 7.18
N ILE A 331 11.16 2.26 8.51
CA ILE A 331 11.14 1.05 9.35
C ILE A 331 10.00 1.17 10.34
N GLY A 332 9.22 0.11 10.44
CA GLY A 332 8.19 -0.06 11.46
C GLY A 332 8.14 -1.52 11.92
N SER A 333 7.33 -1.81 12.92
CA SER A 333 7.14 -3.16 13.45
C SER A 333 5.65 -3.55 13.45
N PRO A 334 5.02 -3.66 12.26
CA PRO A 334 3.60 -3.98 12.16
C PRO A 334 3.32 -5.45 12.51
N LEU A 335 2.15 -5.72 13.11
CA LEU A 335 1.53 -7.04 13.22
C LEU A 335 2.32 -8.13 13.96
N GLY A 336 3.26 -7.78 14.86
CA GLY A 336 4.07 -8.78 15.57
C GLY A 336 5.06 -9.51 14.68
N LEU A 337 5.22 -9.07 13.44
CA LEU A 337 6.27 -9.50 12.53
C LEU A 337 7.49 -8.62 12.76
N SER A 338 8.66 -9.23 12.88
CA SER A 338 9.93 -8.51 12.98
C SER A 338 10.04 -7.51 11.83
N SER A 339 10.20 -6.24 12.19
CA SER A 339 10.53 -5.08 11.35
C SER A 339 10.13 -5.14 9.87
N SER A 340 9.08 -4.41 9.49
CA SER A 340 8.82 -4.12 8.08
C SER A 340 9.68 -2.96 7.61
N VAL A 341 10.38 -3.16 6.50
CA VAL A 341 11.29 -2.18 5.91
C VAL A 341 10.84 -1.86 4.50
N THR A 342 10.67 -0.59 4.23
CA THR A 342 10.42 -0.07 2.88
C THR A 342 11.44 1.01 2.56
N SER A 343 11.74 1.20 1.28
CA SER A 343 12.66 2.24 0.84
C SER A 343 12.05 3.05 -0.30
N GLY A 344 12.46 4.29 -0.37
CA GLY A 344 12.03 5.25 -1.36
C GLY A 344 12.92 6.47 -1.34
N ILE A 345 12.38 7.59 -1.77
CA ILE A 345 13.04 8.89 -1.77
C ILE A 345 12.21 9.95 -1.05
N VAL A 346 12.84 11.05 -0.72
CA VAL A 346 12.14 12.28 -0.36
C VAL A 346 11.45 12.82 -1.62
N SER A 347 10.14 12.75 -1.67
CA SER A 347 9.34 13.23 -2.81
C SER A 347 9.07 14.74 -2.73
N ALA A 348 8.91 15.27 -1.50
CA ALA A 348 8.76 16.69 -1.25
C ALA A 348 9.12 17.01 0.21
N LEU A 349 9.47 18.25 0.47
CA LEU A 349 9.70 18.81 1.80
C LEU A 349 8.73 19.96 2.07
N ASN A 350 8.58 20.30 3.34
CA ASN A 350 7.73 21.40 3.80
C ASN A 350 6.30 21.29 3.24
N ARG A 351 5.71 20.08 3.35
CA ARG A 351 4.33 19.81 2.96
C ARG A 351 3.42 20.01 4.17
N PRO A 352 2.64 21.08 4.22
CA PRO A 352 1.62 21.20 5.25
C PRO A 352 0.70 19.99 5.19
N PHE A 353 0.65 19.25 6.29
CA PHE A 353 -0.19 18.08 6.42
C PHE A 353 -1.09 18.23 7.63
N GLN A 354 -2.38 17.98 7.43
CA GLN A 354 -3.36 17.93 8.50
C GLN A 354 -4.03 16.56 8.50
N ALA A 355 -4.00 15.90 9.65
CA ALA A 355 -4.74 14.65 9.87
C ALA A 355 -5.89 14.91 10.84
N ALA A 356 -7.00 14.21 10.63
CA ALA A 356 -8.11 14.23 11.58
C ALA A 356 -7.64 13.67 12.93
N GLY A 357 -8.08 14.30 14.02
CA GLY A 357 -7.79 13.78 15.36
C GLY A 357 -8.57 12.50 15.65
N GLU A 358 -8.02 11.64 16.49
CA GLU A 358 -8.69 10.42 16.94
C GLU A 358 -9.61 10.68 18.15
N GLY A 359 -10.88 10.30 17.99
CA GLY A 359 -11.88 10.48 19.04
C GLY A 359 -12.12 11.95 19.37
N GLN A 360 -11.64 12.42 20.53
CA GLN A 360 -11.76 13.83 20.98
C GLN A 360 -10.48 14.65 20.81
N ASP A 361 -9.41 14.04 20.26
CA ASP A 361 -8.18 14.77 20.01
C ASP A 361 -8.38 15.78 18.86
N PRO A 362 -7.77 16.97 18.91
CA PRO A 362 -7.84 17.93 17.83
C PRO A 362 -7.14 17.38 16.58
N PRO A 363 -7.44 17.91 15.39
CA PRO A 363 -6.66 17.62 14.20
C PRO A 363 -5.18 17.94 14.43
N SER A 364 -4.32 17.04 13.99
CA SER A 364 -2.86 17.26 14.02
C SER A 364 -2.41 18.02 12.79
N THR A 365 -1.41 18.89 12.96
CA THR A 365 -0.88 19.73 11.88
C THR A 365 0.65 19.79 12.01
N TYR A 366 1.38 19.49 10.95
CA TYR A 366 2.83 19.58 10.89
C TYR A 366 3.34 19.76 9.47
N ASP A 367 4.58 20.21 9.34
CA ASP A 367 5.25 20.32 8.04
C ASP A 367 5.92 18.98 7.71
N ALA A 368 5.32 18.24 6.79
CA ALA A 368 5.70 16.87 6.56
C ALA A 368 6.85 16.72 5.55
N ILE A 369 7.68 15.69 5.77
CA ILE A 369 8.48 15.05 4.74
C ILE A 369 7.56 14.12 3.97
N GLN A 370 7.40 14.34 2.67
CA GLN A 370 6.68 13.42 1.79
C GLN A 370 7.65 12.41 1.19
N THR A 371 7.29 11.14 1.19
CA THR A 371 8.10 10.05 0.62
C THR A 371 7.22 9.06 -0.16
N ASP A 372 7.80 8.38 -1.13
CA ASP A 372 7.19 7.26 -1.84
C ASP A 372 7.54 5.89 -1.21
N ALA A 373 8.40 5.88 -0.18
CA ALA A 373 8.53 4.70 0.68
C ALA A 373 7.17 4.29 1.22
N ALA A 374 6.81 3.01 1.11
CA ALA A 374 5.48 2.55 1.49
C ALA A 374 5.27 2.67 3.00
N ILE A 375 4.47 3.64 3.42
CA ILE A 375 3.96 3.78 4.79
C ILE A 375 2.59 3.10 4.83
N ASN A 376 2.37 2.24 5.83
CA ASN A 376 1.12 1.51 6.04
C ASN A 376 0.82 1.44 7.54
N HIS A 377 -0.41 1.01 7.88
CA HIS A 377 -0.77 0.76 9.27
C HIS A 377 0.26 -0.13 9.98
N GLY A 378 0.69 0.29 11.16
CA GLY A 378 1.73 -0.33 11.95
C GLY A 378 3.12 0.30 11.76
N ASN A 379 3.40 1.00 10.65
CA ASN A 379 4.63 1.78 10.50
C ASN A 379 4.58 3.11 11.25
N SER A 380 3.37 3.61 11.59
CA SER A 380 3.17 4.86 12.33
C SER A 380 3.93 4.87 13.65
N GLY A 381 4.66 5.93 13.93
CA GLY A 381 5.57 6.09 15.07
C GLY A 381 6.95 5.46 14.86
N GLY A 382 7.16 4.72 13.77
CA GLY A 382 8.45 4.16 13.39
C GLY A 382 9.41 5.16 12.74
N ALA A 383 10.58 4.69 12.36
CA ALA A 383 11.67 5.51 11.87
C ALA A 383 11.60 5.77 10.37
N LEU A 384 11.81 7.02 9.96
CA LEU A 384 12.30 7.37 8.62
C LEU A 384 13.79 7.70 8.74
N LEU A 385 14.62 6.94 8.04
CA LEU A 385 16.08 7.04 8.09
C LEU A 385 16.60 7.58 6.76
N ASP A 386 17.73 8.27 6.81
CA ASP A 386 18.51 8.61 5.62
C ASP A 386 19.41 7.43 5.16
N SER A 387 20.17 7.63 4.09
CA SER A 387 21.09 6.64 3.53
C SER A 387 22.28 6.29 4.45
N THR A 388 22.48 7.02 5.56
CA THR A 388 23.49 6.72 6.59
C THR A 388 22.90 5.93 7.75
N GLY A 389 21.58 5.81 7.83
CA GLY A 389 20.83 5.19 8.90
C GLY A 389 20.55 6.13 10.08
N ALA A 390 20.72 7.44 9.90
CA ALA A 390 20.31 8.43 10.87
C ALA A 390 18.81 8.72 10.77
N LEU A 391 18.15 8.92 11.92
CA LEU A 391 16.73 9.23 12.00
C LEU A 391 16.48 10.64 11.49
N VAL A 392 15.71 10.78 10.41
CA VAL A 392 15.36 12.08 9.80
C VAL A 392 13.87 12.41 9.92
N GLY A 393 13.03 11.43 10.30
CA GLY A 393 11.61 11.66 10.53
C GLY A 393 10.94 10.52 11.29
N ILE A 394 9.72 10.79 11.77
CA ILE A 394 8.83 9.79 12.37
C ILE A 394 7.70 9.51 11.38
N ASN A 395 7.58 8.27 10.94
CA ASN A 395 6.51 7.85 10.04
C ASN A 395 5.15 8.12 10.69
N SER A 396 4.21 8.76 10.01
CA SER A 396 2.95 9.13 10.64
C SER A 396 1.74 8.66 9.83
N ALA A 397 1.58 9.09 8.59
CA ALA A 397 0.33 8.95 7.88
C ALA A 397 0.51 8.63 6.39
N ILE A 398 -0.59 8.23 5.77
CA ILE A 398 -0.71 8.04 4.32
C ILE A 398 -1.85 8.91 3.78
N ALA A 399 -1.69 9.43 2.57
CA ALA A 399 -2.81 10.01 1.83
C ALA A 399 -3.53 8.89 1.08
N SER A 400 -4.42 8.16 1.75
CA SER A 400 -5.26 7.14 1.10
C SER A 400 -6.73 7.49 1.29
N PRO A 401 -7.49 7.73 0.22
CA PRO A 401 -8.90 8.13 0.32
C PRO A 401 -9.82 7.05 0.92
N GLN A 402 -9.37 5.81 1.01
CA GLN A 402 -10.19 4.65 1.41
C GLN A 402 -9.47 3.66 2.34
N ASP A 403 -8.38 4.09 3.00
CA ASP A 403 -7.61 3.22 3.90
C ASP A 403 -7.08 1.92 3.26
N THR A 404 -6.91 1.94 1.95
CA THR A 404 -6.52 0.78 1.14
C THR A 404 -5.01 0.49 1.13
N GLY A 405 -4.23 1.17 1.99
CA GLY A 405 -2.78 1.07 2.04
C GLY A 405 -2.05 2.15 1.22
N SER A 406 -0.73 2.06 1.18
CA SER A 406 0.12 3.07 0.53
C SER A 406 -0.08 3.11 -0.98
N ILE A 407 -0.32 4.31 -1.50
CA ILE A 407 -0.37 4.62 -2.93
C ILE A 407 0.90 5.33 -3.42
N GLY A 408 2.01 5.24 -2.67
CA GLY A 408 3.26 5.96 -2.95
C GLY A 408 3.25 7.41 -2.44
N ILE A 409 2.36 7.75 -1.49
CA ILE A 409 2.30 9.06 -0.84
C ILE A 409 2.25 8.81 0.67
N GLY A 410 3.43 8.79 1.27
CA GLY A 410 3.62 8.70 2.72
C GLY A 410 4.11 10.01 3.30
N PHE A 411 3.81 10.25 4.58
CA PHE A 411 4.22 11.44 5.32
C PHE A 411 4.95 11.06 6.61
N ALA A 412 6.00 11.81 6.91
CA ALA A 412 6.74 11.69 8.16
C ALA A 412 6.93 13.06 8.81
N ILE A 413 6.89 13.10 10.14
CA ILE A 413 7.16 14.29 10.94
C ILE A 413 8.67 14.50 10.99
N PRO A 414 9.19 15.68 10.58
CA PRO A 414 10.64 15.94 10.56
C PRO A 414 11.28 15.80 11.94
N ILE A 415 12.46 15.18 12.00
CA ILE A 415 13.13 14.89 13.29
C ILE A 415 13.56 16.15 14.04
N ASP A 416 13.97 17.23 13.33
CA ASP A 416 14.35 18.48 13.99
C ASP A 416 13.17 19.09 14.77
N PHE A 417 11.96 18.94 14.23
CA PHE A 417 10.72 19.34 14.91
C PHE A 417 10.34 18.35 16.02
N ALA A 418 10.32 17.05 15.70
CA ALA A 418 9.93 15.99 16.63
C ALA A 418 10.83 15.94 17.88
N ARG A 419 12.12 16.23 17.72
CA ARG A 419 13.08 16.35 18.83
C ARG A 419 12.69 17.44 19.82
N ARG A 420 12.36 18.65 19.35
CA ARG A 420 11.95 19.77 20.23
C ARG A 420 10.70 19.41 21.05
N ILE A 421 9.72 18.77 20.38
CA ILE A 421 8.50 18.29 21.03
C ILE A 421 8.83 17.21 22.08
N ALA A 422 9.65 16.22 21.72
CA ALA A 422 10.06 15.15 22.63
C ALA A 422 10.79 15.69 23.86
N GLU A 423 11.72 16.65 23.70
CA GLU A 423 12.44 17.30 24.80
C GLU A 423 11.48 18.01 25.75
N SER A 424 10.44 18.69 25.23
CA SER A 424 9.40 19.33 26.05
C SER A 424 8.53 18.31 26.77
N LEU A 425 8.09 17.26 26.08
CA LEU A 425 7.32 16.17 26.69
C LEU A 425 8.09 15.44 27.79
N ILE A 426 9.39 15.22 27.63
CA ILE A 426 10.23 14.57 28.64
C ILE A 426 10.43 15.48 29.86
N ARG A 427 10.63 16.76 29.65
CA ARG A 427 10.90 17.73 30.71
C ARG A 427 9.65 18.13 31.48
N ASP A 428 8.56 18.45 30.77
CA ASP A 428 7.39 19.14 31.30
C ASP A 428 6.11 18.25 31.27
N GLY A 429 6.14 17.12 30.56
CA GLY A 429 4.99 16.22 30.36
C GLY A 429 3.97 16.75 29.36
N GLN A 430 4.14 17.97 28.87
CA GLN A 430 3.24 18.66 27.95
C GLN A 430 4.01 19.61 27.03
N VAL A 431 3.35 20.03 25.95
CA VAL A 431 3.89 21.03 25.01
C VAL A 431 2.92 22.17 24.91
N HIS A 432 3.45 23.38 24.88
CA HIS A 432 2.74 24.59 24.50
C HIS A 432 3.22 25.05 23.15
N HIS A 433 2.27 25.40 22.28
CA HIS A 433 2.56 25.84 20.93
C HIS A 433 2.39 27.35 20.77
N ALA A 434 3.12 27.90 19.83
CA ALA A 434 2.87 29.26 19.40
C ALA A 434 1.49 29.35 18.75
N ASP A 435 0.77 30.39 19.09
CA ASP A 435 -0.53 30.74 18.54
C ASP A 435 -0.59 32.24 18.24
N ILE A 436 -1.36 32.62 17.26
CA ILE A 436 -1.61 34.04 16.95
C ILE A 436 -3.05 34.47 17.25
N GLY A 437 -3.89 33.55 17.72
CA GLY A 437 -5.24 33.84 18.20
C GLY A 437 -6.21 34.19 17.07
N LEU A 438 -6.20 33.49 15.96
CA LEU A 438 -7.17 33.59 14.88
C LEU A 438 -7.53 32.25 14.29
N ASN A 439 -8.68 32.20 13.62
CA ASN A 439 -9.02 31.10 12.73
C ASN A 439 -9.02 31.59 11.28
N ALA A 440 -8.51 30.75 10.39
CA ALA A 440 -8.45 31.05 8.97
C ALA A 440 -9.01 29.90 8.14
N ARG A 441 -9.44 30.21 6.93
CA ARG A 441 -9.77 29.21 5.90
C ARG A 441 -8.96 29.48 4.65
N SER A 442 -8.77 28.46 3.83
CA SER A 442 -8.19 28.65 2.50
C SER A 442 -9.13 29.50 1.64
N VAL A 443 -8.59 30.46 0.89
CA VAL A 443 -9.41 31.31 0.00
C VAL A 443 -10.12 30.47 -1.05
N SER A 444 -9.42 29.46 -1.57
CA SER A 444 -9.97 28.45 -2.47
C SER A 444 -9.33 27.09 -2.18
N SER A 445 -10.06 26.03 -2.43
CA SER A 445 -9.52 24.67 -2.33
C SER A 445 -8.50 24.34 -3.44
N THR A 446 -8.46 25.15 -4.49
CA THR A 446 -7.64 24.92 -5.69
C THR A 446 -6.63 26.03 -5.98
N SER A 447 -6.72 27.17 -5.28
CA SER A 447 -5.81 28.30 -5.48
C SER A 447 -4.84 28.48 -4.32
N THR A 448 -3.70 29.09 -4.61
CA THR A 448 -2.63 29.40 -3.65
C THR A 448 -2.71 30.87 -3.19
N ASP A 449 -3.92 31.37 -2.91
CA ASP A 449 -4.18 32.81 -2.73
C ASP A 449 -4.04 33.27 -1.27
N GLY A 450 -3.71 32.37 -0.36
CA GLY A 450 -3.49 32.70 1.04
C GLY A 450 -4.53 32.15 2.00
N ALA A 451 -4.41 32.52 3.27
CA ALA A 451 -5.29 32.14 4.38
C ALA A 451 -6.20 33.32 4.75
N GLN A 452 -7.51 33.18 4.50
CA GLN A 452 -8.48 34.21 4.86
C GLN A 452 -8.87 34.11 6.32
N VAL A 453 -8.68 35.15 7.06
CA VAL A 453 -9.06 35.29 8.48
C VAL A 453 -10.58 35.26 8.61
N GLN A 454 -11.09 34.32 9.41
CA GLN A 454 -12.51 34.12 9.67
C GLN A 454 -12.95 34.83 10.94
N ASN A 455 -12.13 34.75 11.98
CA ASN A 455 -12.33 35.45 13.24
C ASN A 455 -10.99 35.65 13.92
N VAL A 456 -10.96 36.67 14.79
CA VAL A 456 -9.80 37.04 15.60
C VAL A 456 -10.19 37.04 17.06
N LYS A 457 -9.40 36.36 17.90
CA LYS A 457 -9.60 36.31 19.35
C LYS A 457 -9.32 37.70 19.93
N GLN A 458 -10.32 38.32 20.55
CA GLN A 458 -10.18 39.62 21.19
C GLN A 458 -9.06 39.63 22.23
N GLY A 459 -8.15 40.59 22.17
CA GLY A 459 -6.96 40.67 23.02
C GLY A 459 -5.87 39.68 22.66
N GLY A 460 -6.07 38.84 21.62
CA GLY A 460 -5.06 37.91 21.10
C GLY A 460 -3.92 38.58 20.35
N ALA A 461 -2.95 37.80 19.90
CA ALA A 461 -1.78 38.28 19.18
C ALA A 461 -2.15 38.96 17.85
N ALA A 462 -3.06 38.38 17.08
CA ALA A 462 -3.53 38.92 15.82
C ALA A 462 -4.30 40.21 16.01
N ASP A 463 -5.17 40.31 17.03
CA ASP A 463 -5.92 41.51 17.37
C ASP A 463 -4.97 42.67 17.73
N LYS A 464 -3.99 42.41 18.59
CA LYS A 464 -2.94 43.38 18.96
C LYS A 464 -2.09 43.82 17.78
N ALA A 465 -1.90 42.94 16.81
CA ALA A 465 -1.18 43.23 15.57
C ALA A 465 -2.02 44.02 14.55
N GLY A 466 -3.32 44.19 14.80
CA GLY A 466 -4.26 44.87 13.90
C GLY A 466 -4.70 44.03 12.71
N ILE A 467 -4.55 42.68 12.79
CA ILE A 467 -5.14 41.77 11.84
C ILE A 467 -6.65 41.72 12.08
N ALA A 468 -7.45 41.78 11.03
CA ALA A 468 -8.90 41.81 11.09
C ALA A 468 -9.55 40.69 10.31
N GLU A 469 -10.82 40.40 10.62
CA GLU A 469 -11.65 39.49 9.86
C GLU A 469 -11.74 39.92 8.39
N GLY A 470 -11.64 38.95 7.49
CA GLY A 470 -11.62 39.18 6.05
C GLY A 470 -10.24 39.47 5.46
N ASP A 471 -9.20 39.71 6.26
CA ASP A 471 -7.83 39.79 5.78
C ASP A 471 -7.42 38.46 5.16
N VAL A 472 -6.59 38.51 4.12
CA VAL A 472 -5.95 37.33 3.54
C VAL A 472 -4.47 37.37 3.88
N ILE A 473 -4.01 36.45 4.72
CA ILE A 473 -2.59 36.30 5.08
C ILE A 473 -1.88 35.59 3.92
N VAL A 474 -0.87 36.24 3.36
CA VAL A 474 -0.11 35.74 2.21
C VAL A 474 1.36 35.44 2.56
N LYS A 475 1.86 35.92 3.71
CA LYS A 475 3.21 35.64 4.18
C LYS A 475 3.30 35.79 5.71
N LEU A 476 4.04 34.90 6.36
CA LEU A 476 4.38 34.96 7.78
C LEU A 476 5.90 34.74 7.96
N GLY A 477 6.60 35.73 8.49
CA GLY A 477 8.05 35.71 8.47
C GLY A 477 8.56 35.69 7.02
N ASP A 478 9.41 34.71 6.72
CA ASP A 478 9.91 34.48 5.37
C ASP A 478 9.08 33.48 4.56
N ARG A 479 8.13 32.79 5.20
CA ARG A 479 7.32 31.74 4.59
C ARG A 479 6.12 32.33 3.84
N PRO A 480 5.96 32.05 2.53
CA PRO A 480 4.74 32.32 1.80
C PRO A 480 3.60 31.47 2.36
N ILE A 481 2.40 32.04 2.50
CA ILE A 481 1.21 31.36 2.96
C ILE A 481 0.25 31.23 1.79
N ARG A 482 0.01 29.99 1.37
CA ARG A 482 -0.84 29.68 0.21
C ARG A 482 -2.24 29.25 0.61
N ASN A 483 -2.41 28.73 1.83
CA ASN A 483 -3.67 28.23 2.36
C ASN A 483 -3.67 28.25 3.89
N ALA A 484 -4.79 27.85 4.51
CA ALA A 484 -4.94 27.85 5.97
C ALA A 484 -4.03 26.84 6.68
N ASP A 485 -3.81 25.67 6.07
CA ASP A 485 -2.95 24.64 6.66
C ASP A 485 -1.50 25.11 6.72
N GLU A 486 -1.05 25.81 5.67
CA GLU A 486 0.29 26.42 5.65
C GLU A 486 0.46 27.50 6.70
N LEU A 487 -0.59 28.30 6.97
CA LEU A 487 -0.57 29.25 8.07
C LEU A 487 -0.47 28.54 9.42
N SER A 488 -1.26 27.51 9.64
CA SER A 488 -1.26 26.73 10.88
C SER A 488 0.13 26.12 11.17
N VAL A 489 0.74 25.51 10.15
CA VAL A 489 2.11 24.99 10.24
C VAL A 489 3.11 26.11 10.52
N ALA A 490 3.03 27.20 9.76
CA ALA A 490 3.95 28.32 9.90
C ALA A 490 3.92 28.95 11.30
N VAL A 491 2.78 28.92 11.99
CA VAL A 491 2.63 29.41 13.37
C VAL A 491 3.17 28.39 14.38
N ILE A 492 2.79 27.11 14.27
CA ILE A 492 3.15 26.07 15.26
C ILE A 492 4.66 25.79 15.32
N GLU A 493 5.38 26.06 14.24
CA GLU A 493 6.82 25.93 14.17
C GLU A 493 7.59 27.07 14.86
N ARG A 494 6.91 28.19 15.19
CA ARG A 494 7.54 29.34 15.81
C ARG A 494 7.71 29.18 17.32
N GLY A 495 8.60 30.00 17.85
CA GLY A 495 8.76 30.16 19.31
C GLY A 495 7.62 30.99 19.90
N ILE A 496 7.22 30.69 21.14
CA ILE A 496 6.28 31.53 21.90
C ILE A 496 6.97 32.84 22.24
N GLY A 497 6.28 33.97 21.99
CA GLY A 497 6.84 35.32 22.20
C GLY A 497 7.69 35.84 21.03
N GLU A 498 7.80 35.09 19.93
CA GLU A 498 8.51 35.52 18.73
C GLU A 498 7.71 36.58 17.98
N THR A 499 8.35 37.69 17.59
CA THR A 499 7.73 38.73 16.78
C THR A 499 8.10 38.57 15.32
N LEU A 500 7.09 38.44 14.46
CA LEU A 500 7.22 38.11 13.04
C LEU A 500 6.51 39.14 12.17
N PRO A 501 7.09 39.53 11.02
CA PRO A 501 6.37 40.26 9.99
C PRO A 501 5.28 39.39 9.39
N VAL A 502 4.08 39.92 9.24
CA VAL A 502 2.97 39.28 8.53
C VAL A 502 2.50 40.18 7.40
N GLN A 503 2.35 39.61 6.20
CA GLN A 503 1.78 40.33 5.06
C GLN A 503 0.33 39.88 4.88
N VAL A 504 -0.55 40.85 4.89
CA VAL A 504 -1.98 40.65 4.67
C VAL A 504 -2.48 41.43 3.47
N VAL A 505 -3.47 40.91 2.78
CA VAL A 505 -4.23 41.66 1.76
C VAL A 505 -5.59 41.99 2.35
N ARG A 506 -5.85 43.31 2.52
CA ARG A 506 -7.09 43.85 3.01
C ARG A 506 -7.73 44.74 1.94
N GLN A 507 -8.93 44.39 1.48
CA GLN A 507 -9.64 45.13 0.42
C GLN A 507 -8.76 45.40 -0.83
N GLY A 508 -7.98 44.39 -1.24
CA GLY A 508 -7.08 44.47 -2.40
C GLY A 508 -5.76 45.24 -2.15
N ARG A 509 -5.53 45.77 -0.95
CA ARG A 509 -4.26 46.43 -0.59
C ARG A 509 -3.40 45.54 0.26
N GLN A 510 -2.15 45.40 -0.11
CA GLN A 510 -1.16 44.69 0.69
C GLN A 510 -0.67 45.55 1.85
N MET A 511 -0.63 44.98 3.05
CA MET A 511 -0.19 45.62 4.28
C MET A 511 0.84 44.74 4.98
N ALA A 512 1.85 45.32 5.60
CA ALA A 512 2.79 44.66 6.47
C ALA A 512 2.47 44.99 7.93
N LEU A 513 2.25 43.99 8.75
CA LEU A 513 1.99 44.08 10.18
C LEU A 513 3.05 43.30 10.95
N GLN A 514 3.11 43.46 12.26
CA GLN A 514 3.96 42.70 13.15
C GLN A 514 3.09 41.92 14.13
N VAL A 515 3.25 40.61 14.20
CA VAL A 515 2.53 39.78 15.15
C VAL A 515 3.51 39.14 16.12
N THR A 516 3.22 39.19 17.40
CA THR A 516 4.00 38.48 18.44
C THR A 516 3.21 37.25 18.87
N THR A 517 3.76 36.09 18.65
CA THR A 517 3.12 34.82 19.01
C THR A 517 2.88 34.75 20.52
N GLN A 518 1.84 34.06 20.92
CA GLN A 518 1.52 33.76 22.32
C GLN A 518 1.41 32.25 22.53
N SER A 519 1.32 31.80 23.78
CA SER A 519 1.00 30.42 24.09
C SER A 519 -0.46 30.12 23.75
N ASP A 520 -0.75 28.95 23.23
CA ASP A 520 -2.08 28.42 23.00
C ASP A 520 -2.88 28.16 24.28
#